data_737a9d8a751208af53a9c2e27d15c141
#
_entry.id   737a9d8a751208af53a9c2e27d15c141
#
_cell.length_a   1.000
_cell.length_b   1.000
_cell.length_c   1.000
_cell.angle_alpha   90.00
_cell.angle_beta   90.00
_cell.angle_gamma   90.00
#
_symmetry.space_group_name_H-M   'P 1'
#
loop_
_entity.id
_entity.type
_entity.pdbx_description
1 polymer ?
#
loop_
_entity_poly.entity_id
_entity_poly.type
_entity_poly.pdbx_seq_one_letter_code
_entity_poly.pdbx_strand_id
1 'polypeptide(L)'
;QGNMPAAKMRRIGFPWSEALITRTLTSAAGTLLTAEKALEHGIALHLSGGYHHAHKDFGSGFCLFNDLVIAAKHMLDNEHVDKILIIDSDVHHGDGTATLCQEEPDIVTLSFHCDKNFPARKPQSDLDVPLAKGTDDETFLMTFKEVVEMALNLHRPDMVIYDAGVDIHQDDELGYFDVSTQAIFERDRFLFQLMKNRGIPVAAVVGGGYRTNHADLVPIHMQLIKAATKVFAS
;
A
#
# COMPACT_ATOMS: atom_id res chain seq x y z
N GLN A 1 -22.73 9.82 -12.41
CA GLN A 1 -23.77 10.82 -12.74
C GLN A 1 -23.55 12.20 -12.09
N GLY A 2 -22.43 12.46 -11.43
CA GLY A 2 -22.07 13.78 -10.88
C GLY A 2 -22.93 14.28 -9.69
N ASN A 3 -23.73 13.42 -9.09
CA ASN A 3 -24.70 13.78 -8.04
C ASN A 3 -24.13 13.64 -6.60
N MET A 4 -22.83 13.41 -6.45
CA MET A 4 -22.22 13.28 -5.13
C MET A 4 -22.23 14.66 -4.42
N PRO A 5 -22.65 14.74 -3.13
CA PRO A 5 -22.64 15.99 -2.38
C PRO A 5 -21.24 16.61 -2.31
N ALA A 6 -21.15 17.94 -2.43
CA ALA A 6 -19.88 18.66 -2.43
C ALA A 6 -19.01 18.35 -1.18
N ALA A 7 -19.63 18.12 -0.02
CA ALA A 7 -18.92 17.74 1.21
C ALA A 7 -18.19 16.39 1.07
N LYS A 8 -18.81 15.41 0.41
CA LYS A 8 -18.19 14.10 0.15
C LYS A 8 -17.04 14.23 -0.85
N MET A 9 -17.20 15.06 -1.90
CA MET A 9 -16.11 15.33 -2.85
C MET A 9 -14.91 16.01 -2.19
N ARG A 10 -15.16 17.01 -1.31
CA ARG A 10 -14.07 17.66 -0.54
C ARG A 10 -13.30 16.68 0.35
N ARG A 11 -13.99 15.68 0.94
CA ARG A 11 -13.34 14.64 1.75
C ARG A 11 -12.42 13.75 0.90
N ILE A 12 -12.81 13.45 -0.34
CA ILE A 12 -11.98 12.72 -1.30
C ILE A 12 -10.75 13.57 -1.71
N GLY A 13 -10.89 14.89 -1.82
CA GLY A 13 -9.79 15.78 -2.22
C GLY A 13 -9.69 16.04 -3.72
N PHE A 14 -10.59 15.47 -4.55
CA PHE A 14 -10.65 15.72 -5.99
C PHE A 14 -12.00 16.31 -6.41
N PRO A 15 -12.02 17.21 -7.44
CA PRO A 15 -13.26 17.58 -8.09
C PRO A 15 -13.83 16.39 -8.87
N TRP A 16 -15.15 16.31 -8.93
CA TRP A 16 -15.78 15.27 -9.74
C TRP A 16 -15.51 15.47 -11.25
N SER A 17 -15.20 14.38 -11.94
CA SER A 17 -15.17 14.30 -13.39
C SER A 17 -15.38 12.85 -13.84
N GLU A 18 -15.84 12.66 -15.07
CA GLU A 18 -15.93 11.31 -15.68
C GLU A 18 -14.53 10.68 -15.81
N ALA A 19 -13.51 11.51 -16.12
CA ALA A 19 -12.12 11.08 -16.20
C ALA A 19 -11.61 10.55 -14.85
N LEU A 20 -11.97 11.19 -13.72
CA LEU A 20 -11.62 10.70 -12.38
C LEU A 20 -12.21 9.30 -12.13
N ILE A 21 -13.49 9.08 -12.48
CA ILE A 21 -14.14 7.78 -12.30
C ILE A 21 -13.49 6.72 -13.18
N THR A 22 -13.28 7.03 -14.47
CA THR A 22 -12.63 6.10 -15.41
C THR A 22 -11.23 5.72 -14.93
N ARG A 23 -10.40 6.71 -14.54
CA ARG A 23 -9.07 6.48 -13.98
C ARG A 23 -9.13 5.57 -12.76
N THR A 24 -10.04 5.86 -11.83
CA THR A 24 -10.14 5.09 -10.57
C THR A 24 -10.53 3.64 -10.82
N LEU A 25 -11.51 3.39 -11.70
CA LEU A 25 -11.92 2.03 -12.07
C LEU A 25 -10.78 1.28 -12.79
N THR A 26 -10.09 1.96 -13.71
CA THR A 26 -8.95 1.37 -14.43
C THR A 26 -7.82 1.01 -13.49
N SER A 27 -7.52 1.90 -12.53
CA SER A 27 -6.46 1.64 -11.56
C SER A 27 -6.82 0.51 -10.60
N ALA A 28 -8.06 0.46 -10.07
CA ALA A 28 -8.48 -0.63 -9.21
C ALA A 28 -8.45 -2.00 -9.95
N ALA A 29 -8.90 -2.02 -11.22
CA ALA A 29 -8.78 -3.21 -12.06
C ALA A 29 -7.31 -3.59 -12.33
N GLY A 30 -6.42 -2.60 -12.42
CA GLY A 30 -4.98 -2.83 -12.54
C GLY A 30 -4.38 -3.53 -11.33
N THR A 31 -4.77 -3.14 -10.11
CA THR A 31 -4.31 -3.80 -8.87
C THR A 31 -4.81 -5.26 -8.81
N LEU A 32 -6.06 -5.49 -9.19
CA LEU A 32 -6.62 -6.84 -9.28
C LEU A 32 -5.83 -7.71 -10.27
N LEU A 33 -5.61 -7.22 -11.49
CA LEU A 33 -4.79 -7.92 -12.49
C LEU A 33 -3.36 -8.16 -11.99
N THR A 34 -2.80 -7.23 -11.23
CA THR A 34 -1.47 -7.38 -10.63
C THR A 34 -1.44 -8.53 -9.63
N ALA A 35 -2.50 -8.69 -8.82
CA ALA A 35 -2.62 -9.83 -7.91
C ALA A 35 -2.65 -11.16 -8.67
N GLU A 36 -3.47 -11.28 -9.73
CA GLU A 36 -3.50 -12.47 -10.58
C GLU A 36 -2.13 -12.78 -11.20
N LYS A 37 -1.45 -11.75 -11.74
CA LYS A 37 -0.11 -11.91 -12.36
C LYS A 37 0.98 -12.24 -11.33
N ALA A 38 0.85 -11.80 -10.10
CA ALA A 38 1.77 -12.18 -9.04
C ALA A 38 1.71 -13.68 -8.72
N LEU A 39 0.53 -14.31 -8.77
CA LEU A 39 0.40 -15.77 -8.64
C LEU A 39 1.12 -16.51 -9.77
N GLU A 40 1.02 -16.01 -11.00
CA GLU A 40 1.63 -16.66 -12.17
C GLU A 40 3.17 -16.55 -12.18
N HIS A 41 3.71 -15.41 -11.70
CA HIS A 41 5.12 -15.04 -11.89
C HIS A 41 5.91 -14.88 -10.57
N GLY A 42 5.26 -15.03 -9.41
CA GLY A 42 5.85 -14.80 -8.09
C GLY A 42 5.90 -13.32 -7.69
N ILE A 43 5.90 -12.40 -8.65
CA ILE A 43 5.86 -10.95 -8.46
C ILE A 43 5.14 -10.26 -9.61
N ALA A 44 4.37 -9.22 -9.29
CA ALA A 44 3.88 -8.25 -10.25
C ALA A 44 3.82 -6.85 -9.62
N LEU A 45 4.04 -5.81 -10.43
CA LEU A 45 4.03 -4.42 -10.00
C LEU A 45 2.97 -3.63 -10.77
N HIS A 46 2.18 -2.85 -10.05
CA HIS A 46 1.24 -1.88 -10.63
C HIS A 46 1.76 -0.46 -10.41
N LEU A 47 1.95 0.31 -11.50
CA LEU A 47 2.44 1.68 -11.45
C LEU A 47 1.32 2.70 -11.12
N SER A 48 0.37 2.28 -10.31
CA SER A 48 -0.73 3.03 -9.72
C SER A 48 -1.23 2.24 -8.51
N GLY A 49 -2.36 2.61 -7.89
CA GLY A 49 -2.92 1.86 -6.75
C GLY A 49 -2.48 2.40 -5.39
N GLY A 50 -2.88 1.69 -4.32
CA GLY A 50 -2.62 2.13 -2.94
C GLY A 50 -3.71 3.07 -2.40
N TYR A 51 -4.97 2.80 -2.71
CA TYR A 51 -6.09 3.67 -2.28
C TYR A 51 -6.65 3.25 -0.92
N HIS A 52 -5.77 3.15 0.07
CA HIS A 52 -6.00 2.59 1.39
C HIS A 52 -6.96 3.40 2.29
N HIS A 53 -7.27 4.67 1.93
CA HIS A 53 -8.21 5.53 2.68
C HIS A 53 -9.67 5.43 2.23
N ALA A 54 -10.00 4.60 1.24
CA ALA A 54 -11.38 4.42 0.81
C ALA A 54 -12.09 3.42 1.72
N HIS A 55 -13.21 3.86 2.29
CA HIS A 55 -14.10 3.08 3.16
C HIS A 55 -15.30 2.52 2.39
N LYS A 56 -16.12 1.70 3.06
CA LYS A 56 -17.33 1.09 2.47
C LYS A 56 -18.31 2.13 1.90
N ASP A 57 -18.53 3.22 2.63
CA ASP A 57 -19.60 4.19 2.33
C ASP A 57 -19.08 5.55 1.89
N PHE A 58 -17.77 5.77 1.87
CA PHE A 58 -17.18 7.04 1.49
C PHE A 58 -15.72 6.92 1.06
N GLY A 59 -15.32 7.81 0.17
CA GLY A 59 -13.90 8.04 -0.15
C GLY A 59 -13.28 9.11 0.74
N SER A 60 -11.96 9.04 0.92
CA SER A 60 -11.16 9.96 1.75
C SER A 60 -9.71 9.98 1.24
N GLY A 61 -8.92 11.00 1.58
CA GLY A 61 -7.47 10.99 1.34
C GLY A 61 -7.08 10.63 -0.10
N PHE A 62 -7.69 11.24 -1.09
CA PHE A 62 -7.49 10.97 -2.54
C PHE A 62 -7.96 9.59 -3.02
N CYS A 63 -8.62 8.79 -2.17
CA CYS A 63 -9.07 7.43 -2.45
C CYS A 63 -10.59 7.37 -2.64
N LEU A 64 -11.04 6.70 -3.73
CA LEU A 64 -12.45 6.47 -4.03
C LEU A 64 -12.87 5.01 -3.80
N PHE A 65 -12.06 4.06 -4.25
CA PHE A 65 -12.23 2.63 -4.03
C PHE A 65 -10.95 2.07 -3.44
N ASN A 66 -11.06 1.19 -2.47
CA ASN A 66 -9.91 0.52 -1.86
C ASN A 66 -9.49 -0.67 -2.75
N ASP A 67 -8.55 -0.42 -3.62
CA ASP A 67 -8.08 -1.39 -4.60
C ASP A 67 -7.34 -2.59 -3.95
N LEU A 68 -6.67 -2.36 -2.82
CA LEU A 68 -5.98 -3.41 -2.07
C LEU A 68 -6.98 -4.46 -1.55
N VAL A 69 -8.06 -3.98 -0.91
CA VAL A 69 -9.11 -4.86 -0.37
C VAL A 69 -9.94 -5.50 -1.49
N ILE A 70 -10.22 -4.76 -2.58
CA ILE A 70 -10.90 -5.31 -3.76
C ILE A 70 -10.09 -6.46 -4.35
N ALA A 71 -8.79 -6.27 -4.54
CA ALA A 71 -7.91 -7.32 -5.06
C ALA A 71 -7.83 -8.51 -4.09
N ALA A 72 -7.67 -8.26 -2.78
CA ALA A 72 -7.62 -9.33 -1.78
C ALA A 72 -8.91 -10.17 -1.78
N LYS A 73 -10.08 -9.53 -1.75
CA LYS A 73 -11.35 -10.25 -1.79
C LYS A 73 -11.54 -11.03 -3.09
N HIS A 74 -11.16 -10.47 -4.24
CA HIS A 74 -11.23 -11.17 -5.51
C HIS A 74 -10.39 -12.47 -5.50
N MET A 75 -9.18 -12.42 -4.93
CA MET A 75 -8.29 -13.57 -4.86
C MET A 75 -8.85 -14.67 -3.95
N LEU A 76 -9.46 -14.31 -2.81
CA LEU A 76 -10.12 -15.24 -1.89
C LEU A 76 -11.42 -15.79 -2.47
N ASP A 77 -12.31 -14.93 -3.00
CA ASP A 77 -13.63 -15.32 -3.53
C ASP A 77 -13.53 -16.28 -4.73
N ASN A 78 -12.43 -16.25 -5.47
CA ASN A 78 -12.16 -17.16 -6.58
C ASN A 78 -11.26 -18.36 -6.17
N GLU A 79 -11.07 -18.58 -4.88
CA GLU A 79 -10.32 -19.72 -4.33
C GLU A 79 -8.87 -19.83 -4.86
N HIS A 80 -8.28 -18.67 -5.21
CA HIS A 80 -6.89 -18.64 -5.67
C HIS A 80 -5.89 -18.80 -4.52
N VAL A 81 -6.27 -18.31 -3.36
CA VAL A 81 -5.50 -18.36 -2.10
C VAL A 81 -6.46 -18.44 -0.92
N ASP A 82 -6.00 -18.95 0.23
CA ASP A 82 -6.80 -19.09 1.45
C ASP A 82 -6.56 -17.93 2.43
N LYS A 83 -5.38 -17.28 2.36
CA LYS A 83 -5.03 -16.17 3.25
C LYS A 83 -4.13 -15.13 2.60
N ILE A 84 -4.47 -13.86 2.81
CA ILE A 84 -3.72 -12.71 2.29
C ILE A 84 -3.20 -11.85 3.43
N LEU A 85 -1.96 -11.36 3.31
CA LEU A 85 -1.41 -10.28 4.12
C LEU A 85 -1.29 -9.01 3.28
N ILE A 86 -2.00 -7.95 3.67
CA ILE A 86 -1.81 -6.61 3.13
C ILE A 86 -0.74 -5.92 3.98
N ILE A 87 0.40 -5.60 3.37
CA ILE A 87 1.47 -4.81 3.99
C ILE A 87 1.38 -3.40 3.43
N ASP A 88 1.02 -2.45 4.28
CA ASP A 88 0.92 -1.04 3.96
C ASP A 88 2.09 -0.30 4.59
N SER A 89 2.97 0.26 3.78
CA SER A 89 4.13 1.04 4.21
C SER A 89 4.11 2.50 3.72
N ASP A 90 2.94 2.99 3.36
CA ASP A 90 2.64 4.41 3.22
C ASP A 90 2.81 5.12 4.58
N VAL A 91 3.15 6.41 4.58
CA VAL A 91 3.33 7.17 5.83
C VAL A 91 2.02 7.42 6.57
N HIS A 92 0.89 7.32 5.85
CA HIS A 92 -0.45 7.46 6.40
C HIS A 92 -1.00 6.11 6.84
N HIS A 93 -1.82 6.11 7.88
CA HIS A 93 -2.51 4.89 8.29
C HIS A 93 -3.59 4.50 7.28
N GLY A 94 -3.60 3.25 6.84
CA GLY A 94 -4.60 2.70 5.93
C GLY A 94 -5.97 2.47 6.59
N ASP A 95 -6.64 3.56 6.98
CA ASP A 95 -7.88 3.53 7.77
C ASP A 95 -9.05 2.87 7.03
N GLY A 96 -9.12 3.04 5.72
CA GLY A 96 -10.09 2.35 4.87
C GLY A 96 -9.84 0.86 4.84
N THR A 97 -8.60 0.45 4.65
CA THR A 97 -8.19 -0.97 4.65
C THR A 97 -8.50 -1.62 5.99
N ALA A 98 -8.09 -0.99 7.11
CA ALA A 98 -8.37 -1.48 8.44
C ALA A 98 -9.87 -1.69 8.69
N THR A 99 -10.72 -0.70 8.33
CA THR A 99 -12.17 -0.83 8.57
C THR A 99 -12.86 -1.84 7.65
N LEU A 100 -12.40 -2.00 6.43
CA LEU A 100 -12.98 -2.95 5.47
C LEU A 100 -12.64 -4.41 5.81
N CYS A 101 -11.50 -4.63 6.47
CA CYS A 101 -11.02 -5.98 6.79
C CYS A 101 -11.37 -6.45 8.21
N GLN A 102 -12.01 -5.63 9.06
CA GLN A 102 -12.35 -5.99 10.44
C GLN A 102 -13.13 -7.30 10.60
N GLU A 103 -13.96 -7.65 9.63
CA GLU A 103 -14.77 -8.87 9.64
C GLU A 103 -14.30 -9.91 8.60
N GLU A 104 -13.09 -9.76 8.07
CA GLU A 104 -12.51 -10.61 7.03
C GLU A 104 -11.33 -11.43 7.61
N PRO A 105 -11.58 -12.59 8.20
CA PRO A 105 -10.57 -13.36 8.97
C PRO A 105 -9.39 -13.85 8.10
N ASP A 106 -9.59 -13.92 6.78
CA ASP A 106 -8.60 -14.40 5.82
C ASP A 106 -7.78 -13.27 5.18
N ILE A 107 -8.06 -12.00 5.55
CA ILE A 107 -7.27 -10.83 5.17
C ILE A 107 -6.63 -10.24 6.42
N VAL A 108 -5.32 -10.38 6.54
CA VAL A 108 -4.55 -9.76 7.62
C VAL A 108 -4.02 -8.41 7.16
N THR A 109 -4.15 -7.38 8.00
CA THR A 109 -3.73 -6.01 7.71
C THR A 109 -2.55 -5.60 8.59
N LEU A 110 -1.47 -5.13 7.97
CA LEU A 110 -0.28 -4.57 8.63
C LEU A 110 -0.04 -3.16 8.12
N SER A 111 -0.07 -2.16 8.99
CA SER A 111 0.14 -0.76 8.65
C SER A 111 1.33 -0.15 9.39
N PHE A 112 2.34 0.30 8.64
CA PHE A 112 3.44 1.14 9.13
C PHE A 112 3.07 2.59 8.85
N HIS A 113 2.92 3.41 9.87
CA HIS A 113 2.46 4.77 9.67
C HIS A 113 3.02 5.75 10.69
N CYS A 114 3.01 7.02 10.36
CA CYS A 114 3.36 8.07 11.31
C CYS A 114 2.21 8.30 12.29
N ASP A 115 2.48 8.13 13.59
CA ASP A 115 1.50 8.30 14.67
C ASP A 115 0.76 9.64 14.61
N LYS A 116 1.49 10.72 14.29
CA LYS A 116 0.95 12.09 14.28
C LYS A 116 0.48 12.58 12.91
N ASN A 117 0.39 11.69 11.90
CA ASN A 117 -0.08 12.03 10.56
C ASN A 117 -1.55 11.59 10.35
N PHE A 118 -2.08 11.89 9.17
CA PHE A 118 -3.44 11.52 8.74
C PHE A 118 -3.65 9.98 8.76
N PRO A 119 -4.86 9.53 9.05
CA PRO A 119 -6.00 10.26 9.58
C PRO A 119 -5.86 10.55 11.09
N ALA A 120 -6.58 11.57 11.59
CA ALA A 120 -6.55 11.92 13.02
C ALA A 120 -7.11 10.82 13.92
N ARG A 121 -8.07 10.05 13.42
CA ARG A 121 -8.61 8.85 14.08
C ARG A 121 -8.19 7.64 13.27
N LYS A 122 -7.45 6.74 13.89
CA LYS A 122 -6.96 5.51 13.29
C LYS A 122 -7.81 4.35 13.81
N PRO A 123 -8.60 3.68 12.94
CA PRO A 123 -9.18 2.39 13.30
C PRO A 123 -8.06 1.37 13.48
N GLN A 124 -8.35 0.27 14.15
CA GLN A 124 -7.37 -0.75 14.43
C GLN A 124 -7.22 -1.70 13.24
N SER A 125 -5.99 -1.86 12.75
CA SER A 125 -5.57 -2.97 11.88
C SER A 125 -5.29 -4.22 12.71
N ASP A 126 -5.01 -5.37 12.08
CA ASP A 126 -4.52 -6.54 12.82
C ASP A 126 -3.15 -6.27 13.46
N LEU A 127 -2.30 -5.54 12.73
CA LEU A 127 -0.98 -5.10 13.18
C LEU A 127 -0.77 -3.62 12.84
N ASP A 128 -0.74 -2.77 13.86
CA ASP A 128 -0.41 -1.35 13.72
C ASP A 128 0.99 -1.06 14.24
N VAL A 129 1.79 -0.38 13.42
CA VAL A 129 3.17 0.03 13.73
C VAL A 129 3.28 1.55 13.68
N PRO A 130 2.82 2.25 14.73
CA PRO A 130 2.91 3.70 14.79
C PRO A 130 4.35 4.13 15.03
N LEU A 131 4.92 4.89 14.10
CA LEU A 131 6.27 5.42 14.18
C LEU A 131 6.24 6.93 14.48
N ALA A 132 7.30 7.42 15.11
CA ALA A 132 7.40 8.83 15.47
C ALA A 132 7.65 9.71 14.23
N LYS A 133 7.18 10.97 14.29
CA LYS A 133 7.62 11.98 13.31
C LYS A 133 9.15 12.10 13.32
N GLY A 134 9.76 12.16 12.12
CA GLY A 134 11.21 12.22 11.95
C GLY A 134 11.90 10.86 12.11
N THR A 135 11.16 9.75 12.02
CA THR A 135 11.76 8.41 11.95
C THR A 135 12.74 8.34 10.79
N ASP A 136 13.98 7.96 11.10
CA ASP A 136 15.09 7.86 10.16
C ASP A 136 15.20 6.48 9.50
N ASP A 137 16.19 6.35 8.59
CA ASP A 137 16.47 5.13 7.83
C ASP A 137 16.67 3.90 8.73
N GLU A 138 17.49 4.02 9.77
CA GLU A 138 17.86 2.89 10.63
C GLU A 138 16.65 2.39 11.40
N THR A 139 15.94 3.29 12.05
CA THR A 139 14.76 2.99 12.85
C THR A 139 13.64 2.39 11.97
N PHE A 140 13.39 3.01 10.81
CA PHE A 140 12.37 2.53 9.88
C PHE A 140 12.69 1.14 9.34
N LEU A 141 13.91 0.94 8.80
CA LEU A 141 14.30 -0.34 8.20
C LEU A 141 14.39 -1.48 9.22
N MET A 142 14.88 -1.22 10.42
CA MET A 142 14.92 -2.21 11.49
C MET A 142 13.50 -2.65 11.85
N THR A 143 12.62 -1.71 12.15
CA THR A 143 11.23 -1.98 12.52
C THR A 143 10.48 -2.70 11.39
N PHE A 144 10.62 -2.23 10.15
CA PHE A 144 9.99 -2.84 8.99
C PHE A 144 10.38 -4.32 8.83
N LYS A 145 11.69 -4.61 8.90
CA LYS A 145 12.20 -5.97 8.73
C LYS A 145 11.70 -6.91 9.82
N GLU A 146 11.81 -6.51 11.08
CA GLU A 146 11.40 -7.32 12.23
C GLU A 146 9.88 -7.62 12.21
N VAL A 147 9.07 -6.59 11.97
CA VAL A 147 7.61 -6.75 12.01
C VAL A 147 7.08 -7.53 10.80
N VAL A 148 7.63 -7.31 9.60
CA VAL A 148 7.24 -8.09 8.41
C VAL A 148 7.59 -9.57 8.60
N GLU A 149 8.78 -9.90 9.09
CA GLU A 149 9.15 -11.30 9.38
C GLU A 149 8.25 -11.93 10.44
N MET A 150 7.93 -11.18 11.50
CA MET A 150 7.00 -11.62 12.55
C MET A 150 5.61 -11.89 11.97
N ALA A 151 5.06 -10.96 11.18
CA ALA A 151 3.74 -11.08 10.58
C ALA A 151 3.63 -12.31 9.67
N LEU A 152 4.63 -12.55 8.81
CA LEU A 152 4.68 -13.70 7.94
C LEU A 152 4.78 -15.04 8.71
N ASN A 153 5.53 -15.07 9.81
CA ASN A 153 5.66 -16.26 10.63
C ASN A 153 4.37 -16.56 11.40
N LEU A 154 3.70 -15.53 11.89
CA LEU A 154 2.46 -15.64 12.67
C LEU A 154 1.27 -16.04 11.80
N HIS A 155 1.07 -15.36 10.68
CA HIS A 155 -0.14 -15.47 9.88
C HIS A 155 -0.01 -16.43 8.70
N ARG A 156 1.22 -16.70 8.22
CA ARG A 156 1.51 -17.65 7.12
C ARG A 156 0.62 -17.42 5.89
N PRO A 157 0.62 -16.22 5.30
CA PRO A 157 -0.22 -15.92 4.15
C PRO A 157 0.25 -16.69 2.91
N ASP A 158 -0.69 -16.98 2.02
CA ASP A 158 -0.42 -17.58 0.71
C ASP A 158 -0.01 -16.53 -0.31
N MET A 159 -0.34 -15.26 -0.05
CA MET A 159 -0.04 -14.13 -0.92
C MET A 159 0.15 -12.84 -0.11
N VAL A 160 0.99 -11.94 -0.61
CA VAL A 160 1.15 -10.57 -0.09
C VAL A 160 0.65 -9.56 -1.11
N ILE A 161 -0.16 -8.60 -0.66
CA ILE A 161 -0.44 -7.35 -1.38
C ILE A 161 0.33 -6.25 -0.66
N TYR A 162 1.18 -5.52 -1.40
CA TYR A 162 2.11 -4.57 -0.83
C TYR A 162 1.86 -3.15 -1.34
N ASP A 163 1.51 -2.25 -0.44
CA ASP A 163 1.49 -0.80 -0.69
C ASP A 163 2.87 -0.22 -0.40
N ALA A 164 3.57 0.15 -1.48
CA ALA A 164 4.94 0.64 -1.47
C ALA A 164 5.02 2.18 -1.47
N GLY A 165 4.13 2.86 -0.76
CA GLY A 165 4.11 4.32 -0.67
C GLY A 165 5.50 4.91 -0.45
N VAL A 166 5.82 5.98 -1.18
CA VAL A 166 7.11 6.68 -1.08
C VAL A 166 7.02 7.98 -0.31
N ASP A 167 5.86 8.30 0.24
CA ASP A 167 5.62 9.47 1.09
C ASP A 167 6.27 9.37 2.49
N ILE A 168 6.92 8.26 2.78
CA ILE A 168 7.90 8.13 3.87
C ILE A 168 9.20 8.89 3.60
N HIS A 169 9.42 9.36 2.36
CA HIS A 169 10.65 10.05 1.96
C HIS A 169 10.82 11.38 2.69
N GLN A 170 12.06 11.70 3.09
CA GLN A 170 12.43 12.91 3.83
C GLN A 170 11.96 14.23 3.19
N ASP A 171 11.82 14.24 1.87
CA ASP A 171 11.39 15.42 1.10
C ASP A 171 9.91 15.37 0.72
N ASP A 172 9.12 14.43 1.20
CA ASP A 172 7.69 14.39 0.92
C ASP A 172 6.95 15.54 1.61
N GLU A 173 6.02 16.18 0.88
CA GLU A 173 5.32 17.38 1.37
C GLU A 173 4.19 17.06 2.37
N LEU A 174 3.70 15.81 2.39
CA LEU A 174 2.66 15.33 3.31
C LEU A 174 3.18 14.27 4.29
N GLY A 175 4.36 13.73 4.02
CA GLY A 175 5.06 12.79 4.89
C GLY A 175 5.70 13.48 6.10
N TYR A 176 5.99 12.69 7.13
CA TYR A 176 6.65 13.21 8.34
C TYR A 176 7.83 12.35 8.77
N PHE A 177 8.30 11.44 7.94
CA PHE A 177 9.51 10.67 8.20
C PHE A 177 10.75 11.32 7.57
N ASP A 178 11.91 10.86 7.96
CA ASP A 178 13.22 11.30 7.45
C ASP A 178 13.93 10.13 6.75
N VAL A 179 13.19 9.46 5.84
CA VAL A 179 13.67 8.26 5.14
C VAL A 179 14.25 8.63 3.79
N SER A 180 15.46 8.14 3.51
CA SER A 180 16.18 8.40 2.26
C SER A 180 15.66 7.56 1.08
N THR A 181 15.95 8.00 -0.14
CA THR A 181 15.71 7.20 -1.36
C THR A 181 16.40 5.83 -1.30
N GLN A 182 17.60 5.75 -0.70
CA GLN A 182 18.31 4.48 -0.55
C GLN A 182 17.58 3.53 0.42
N ALA A 183 17.06 4.05 1.52
CA ALA A 183 16.31 3.21 2.46
C ALA A 183 15.00 2.71 1.86
N ILE A 184 14.32 3.49 1.01
CA ILE A 184 13.16 3.02 0.23
C ILE A 184 13.55 1.83 -0.66
N PHE A 185 14.69 1.92 -1.38
CA PHE A 185 15.19 0.78 -2.16
C PHE A 185 15.45 -0.45 -1.28
N GLU A 186 16.10 -0.28 -0.12
CA GLU A 186 16.43 -1.38 0.79
C GLU A 186 15.17 -2.00 1.43
N ARG A 187 14.14 -1.20 1.73
CA ARG A 187 12.83 -1.68 2.19
C ARG A 187 12.22 -2.64 1.17
N ASP A 188 12.10 -2.18 -0.09
CA ASP A 188 11.47 -2.94 -1.16
C ASP A 188 12.30 -4.17 -1.52
N ARG A 189 13.63 -4.03 -1.60
CA ARG A 189 14.53 -5.14 -1.87
C ARG A 189 14.46 -6.23 -0.80
N PHE A 190 14.41 -5.84 0.48
CA PHE A 190 14.27 -6.78 1.59
C PHE A 190 12.95 -7.57 1.47
N LEU A 191 11.83 -6.86 1.30
CA LEU A 191 10.52 -7.52 1.16
C LEU A 191 10.51 -8.51 0.00
N PHE A 192 10.94 -8.09 -1.18
CA PHE A 192 10.95 -8.93 -2.37
C PHE A 192 11.87 -10.15 -2.21
N GLN A 193 13.06 -9.97 -1.61
CA GLN A 193 13.95 -11.09 -1.34
C GLN A 193 13.33 -12.09 -0.35
N LEU A 194 12.64 -11.59 0.67
CA LEU A 194 11.96 -12.43 1.65
C LEU A 194 10.81 -13.21 1.01
N MET A 195 10.01 -12.56 0.15
CA MET A 195 8.92 -13.21 -0.60
C MET A 195 9.47 -14.29 -1.52
N LYS A 196 10.49 -13.98 -2.32
CA LYS A 196 11.16 -14.94 -3.21
C LYS A 196 11.68 -16.16 -2.44
N ASN A 197 12.35 -15.94 -1.32
CA ASN A 197 12.92 -17.01 -0.50
C ASN A 197 11.85 -17.92 0.13
N ARG A 198 10.67 -17.37 0.43
CA ARG A 198 9.54 -18.13 1.03
C ARG A 198 8.59 -18.72 -0.02
N GLY A 199 8.77 -18.39 -1.29
CA GLY A 199 7.86 -18.79 -2.37
C GLY A 199 6.47 -18.17 -2.25
N ILE A 200 6.36 -16.99 -1.61
CA ILE A 200 5.09 -16.27 -1.43
C ILE A 200 4.96 -15.23 -2.55
N PRO A 201 3.94 -15.31 -3.41
CA PRO A 201 3.71 -14.32 -4.46
C PRO A 201 3.40 -12.94 -3.86
N VAL A 202 3.92 -11.88 -4.51
CA VAL A 202 3.72 -10.50 -4.07
C VAL A 202 3.22 -9.61 -5.20
N ALA A 203 2.05 -9.00 -4.98
CA ALA A 203 1.50 -7.93 -5.81
C ALA A 203 1.79 -6.59 -5.16
N ALA A 204 2.59 -5.74 -5.81
CA ALA A 204 2.96 -4.44 -5.25
C ALA A 204 2.34 -3.28 -6.04
N VAL A 205 1.88 -2.26 -5.34
CA VAL A 205 1.39 -0.99 -5.88
C VAL A 205 2.31 0.15 -5.44
N VAL A 206 2.32 1.26 -6.19
CA VAL A 206 3.27 2.36 -5.91
C VAL A 206 2.88 3.25 -4.72
N GLY A 207 1.60 3.23 -4.29
CA GLY A 207 1.13 3.99 -3.13
C GLY A 207 1.26 5.50 -3.22
N GLY A 208 1.31 6.16 -2.05
CA GLY A 208 1.45 7.61 -1.91
C GLY A 208 2.83 8.15 -2.30
N GLY A 209 2.86 9.46 -2.49
CA GLY A 209 4.03 10.26 -2.80
C GLY A 209 3.58 11.65 -3.24
N TYR A 210 4.05 12.70 -2.55
CA TYR A 210 3.49 14.04 -2.68
C TYR A 210 4.58 15.10 -2.81
N ARG A 211 4.72 15.64 -4.01
CA ARG A 211 5.63 16.75 -4.32
C ARG A 211 4.93 17.73 -5.26
N THR A 212 5.13 18.99 -5.06
CA THR A 212 4.64 20.04 -5.97
C THR A 212 5.16 19.82 -7.40
N ASN A 213 6.44 19.47 -7.53
CA ASN A 213 7.00 19.01 -8.80
C ASN A 213 6.93 17.48 -8.87
N HIS A 214 5.95 16.92 -9.56
CA HIS A 214 5.75 15.48 -9.67
C HIS A 214 6.92 14.74 -10.33
N ALA A 215 7.76 15.42 -11.14
CA ALA A 215 8.94 14.80 -11.73
C ALA A 215 9.96 14.32 -10.66
N ASP A 216 9.98 14.98 -9.49
CA ASP A 216 10.87 14.64 -8.39
C ASP A 216 10.47 13.32 -7.69
N LEU A 217 9.22 12.87 -7.88
CA LEU A 217 8.75 11.57 -7.37
C LEU A 217 9.22 10.39 -8.21
N VAL A 218 9.44 10.60 -9.51
CA VAL A 218 9.79 9.51 -10.45
C VAL A 218 11.04 8.72 -9.98
N PRO A 219 12.18 9.36 -9.63
CA PRO A 219 13.35 8.63 -9.19
C PRO A 219 13.13 7.87 -7.87
N ILE A 220 12.18 8.30 -7.03
CA ILE A 220 11.84 7.66 -5.76
C ILE A 220 10.98 6.43 -6.02
N HIS A 221 9.88 6.55 -6.76
CA HIS A 221 9.04 5.40 -7.15
C HIS A 221 9.81 4.36 -8.00
N MET A 222 10.81 4.78 -8.77
CA MET A 222 11.67 3.86 -9.52
C MET A 222 12.45 2.89 -8.64
N GLN A 223 12.58 3.15 -7.33
CA GLN A 223 13.27 2.23 -6.42
C GLN A 223 12.52 0.89 -6.29
N LEU A 224 11.19 0.90 -6.32
CA LEU A 224 10.36 -0.32 -6.35
C LEU A 224 10.74 -1.23 -7.53
N ILE A 225 10.81 -0.64 -8.74
CA ILE A 225 11.15 -1.38 -9.97
C ILE A 225 12.59 -1.89 -9.90
N LYS A 226 13.54 -1.06 -9.45
CA LYS A 226 14.95 -1.46 -9.29
C LYS A 226 15.10 -2.62 -8.30
N ALA A 227 14.38 -2.56 -7.17
CA ALA A 227 14.38 -3.61 -6.16
C ALA A 227 13.83 -4.93 -6.70
N ALA A 228 12.69 -4.89 -7.38
CA ALA A 228 12.09 -6.05 -8.03
C ALA A 228 13.03 -6.66 -9.09
N THR A 229 13.59 -5.83 -9.98
CA THR A 229 14.54 -6.27 -11.00
C THR A 229 15.78 -6.91 -10.38
N LYS A 230 16.33 -6.30 -9.33
CA LYS A 230 17.50 -6.82 -8.61
C LYS A 230 17.26 -8.21 -8.02
N VAL A 231 16.06 -8.47 -7.54
CA VAL A 231 15.72 -9.73 -6.86
C VAL A 231 15.25 -10.81 -7.84
N PHE A 232 14.39 -10.47 -8.80
CA PHE A 232 13.70 -11.47 -9.63
C PHE A 232 14.31 -11.66 -11.02
N ALA A 233 15.03 -10.68 -11.56
CA ALA A 233 15.70 -10.81 -12.86
C ALA A 233 17.16 -11.32 -12.78
N SER A 234 17.62 -11.67 -11.56
CA SER A 234 18.96 -12.22 -11.30
C SER A 234 18.95 -13.75 -11.23
#